data_7152297094eb6ee1840af3d09f0d8cc1
#
_entry.id   7152297094eb6ee1840af3d09f0d8cc1
#
_cell.length_a   1.000
_cell.length_b   1.000
_cell.length_c   1.000
_cell.angle_alpha   90.00
_cell.angle_beta   90.00
_cell.angle_gamma   90.00
#
_symmetry.space_group_name_H-M   'P 1'
#
loop_
_entity.id
_entity.type
_entity.pdbx_description
1 polymer ?
#
loop_
_entity_poly.entity_id
_entity_poly.type
_entity_poly.pdbx_seq_one_letter_code
_entity_poly.pdbx_strand_id
1 'polypeptide(L)'
;MSTWIGAEVFPGADLTTDEELSAPLRATHQTVYHVSGTCRMGASDDPLAVCDSRLRVRGVRGLRIVDASIFPTIPSVNPVGTVMAAAERASDLIREDAVVQPSASSVWS
;
A
#
# COMPACT_ATOMS: atom_id res chain seq x y z
N MET A 1 23.62 18.49 -17.19
CA MET A 1 23.01 18.55 -15.83
C MET A 1 23.86 19.33 -14.82
N SER A 2 25.17 19.42 -14.99
CA SER A 2 26.11 20.09 -14.06
C SER A 2 25.86 21.59 -13.82
N THR A 3 25.13 22.27 -14.70
CA THR A 3 24.87 23.71 -14.60
C THR A 3 23.84 24.08 -13.49
N TRP A 4 23.09 23.10 -13.01
CA TRP A 4 22.01 23.31 -12.02
C TRP A 4 22.26 22.63 -10.67
N ILE A 5 23.40 21.89 -10.53
CA ILE A 5 23.77 21.16 -9.34
C ILE A 5 25.04 21.78 -8.78
N GLY A 6 24.97 22.27 -7.56
CA GLY A 6 26.13 22.74 -6.79
C GLY A 6 26.93 21.59 -6.17
N ALA A 7 27.76 21.90 -5.20
CA ALA A 7 28.47 20.87 -4.44
C ALA A 7 27.49 20.03 -3.62
N GLU A 8 27.77 18.74 -3.47
CA GLU A 8 27.04 17.86 -2.57
C GLU A 8 27.26 18.32 -1.11
N VAL A 9 26.16 18.50 -0.38
CA VAL A 9 26.19 18.98 1.00
C VAL A 9 26.07 17.83 2.00
N PHE A 10 25.36 16.79 1.62
CA PHE A 10 25.12 15.59 2.43
C PHE A 10 24.88 14.38 1.54
N PRO A 11 25.46 13.21 1.86
CA PRO A 11 26.34 12.90 2.99
C PRO A 11 27.77 13.47 2.83
N GLY A 12 28.10 14.03 1.65
CA GLY A 12 29.40 14.58 1.29
C GLY A 12 30.08 13.79 0.18
N ALA A 13 30.63 14.49 -0.81
CA ALA A 13 31.21 13.89 -2.01
C ALA A 13 32.42 12.97 -1.76
N ASP A 14 33.00 13.06 -0.58
CA ASP A 14 34.15 12.23 -0.18
C ASP A 14 33.76 10.83 0.32
N LEU A 15 32.47 10.61 0.63
CA LEU A 15 31.95 9.31 1.10
C LEU A 15 31.51 8.47 -0.10
N THR A 16 32.34 7.50 -0.47
CA THR A 16 32.18 6.75 -1.73
C THR A 16 31.93 5.25 -1.53
N THR A 17 32.20 4.71 -0.34
CA THR A 17 32.00 3.31 -0.04
C THR A 17 30.74 3.07 0.79
N ASP A 18 30.17 1.86 0.73
CA ASP A 18 29.00 1.48 1.50
C ASP A 18 29.23 1.61 3.02
N GLU A 19 30.46 1.35 3.48
CA GLU A 19 30.84 1.47 4.88
C GLU A 19 30.84 2.94 5.34
N GLU A 20 31.43 3.84 4.55
CA GLU A 20 31.45 5.29 4.83
C GLU A 20 30.04 5.89 4.81
N LEU A 21 29.19 5.46 3.88
CA LEU A 21 27.80 5.92 3.77
C LEU A 21 26.91 5.38 4.90
N SER A 22 27.27 4.25 5.51
CA SER A 22 26.43 3.59 6.51
C SER A 22 26.20 4.44 7.76
N ALA A 23 27.18 5.15 8.26
CA ALA A 23 27.07 5.95 9.48
C ALA A 23 26.12 7.18 9.28
N PRO A 24 26.30 8.04 8.27
CA PRO A 24 25.38 9.15 8.02
C PRO A 24 23.96 8.66 7.68
N LEU A 25 23.79 7.58 6.90
CA LEU A 25 22.47 7.01 6.62
C LEU A 25 21.76 6.56 7.89
N ARG A 26 22.44 5.87 8.79
CA ARG A 26 21.86 5.42 10.09
C ARG A 26 21.50 6.60 10.98
N ALA A 27 22.27 7.70 10.93
CA ALA A 27 22.01 8.88 11.75
C ALA A 27 20.83 9.72 11.26
N THR A 28 20.52 9.68 9.96
CA THR A 28 19.55 10.59 9.33
C THR A 28 18.34 9.90 8.71
N HIS A 29 18.33 8.55 8.67
CA HIS A 29 17.17 7.85 8.13
C HIS A 29 15.90 8.14 8.95
N GLN A 30 14.81 8.32 8.28
CA GLN A 30 13.50 8.53 8.89
C GLN A 30 12.40 7.92 8.03
N THR A 31 11.25 7.69 8.63
CA THR A 31 10.07 7.28 7.88
C THR A 31 9.60 8.38 6.95
N VAL A 32 9.09 8.01 5.77
CA VAL A 32 8.35 8.92 4.89
C VAL A 32 6.82 8.78 5.10
N TYR A 33 6.42 8.14 6.20
CA TYR A 33 5.02 7.98 6.64
C TYR A 33 4.11 7.21 5.67
N HIS A 34 4.68 6.41 4.78
CA HIS A 34 3.95 5.60 3.81
C HIS A 34 3.78 4.16 4.29
N VAL A 35 3.15 3.98 5.46
CA VAL A 35 2.86 2.65 6.00
C VAL A 35 1.87 1.89 5.12
N SER A 36 2.14 0.59 4.88
CA SER A 36 1.35 -0.24 3.97
C SER A 36 1.40 -1.71 4.41
N GLY A 37 0.49 -2.55 3.90
CA GLY A 37 0.61 -4.00 3.93
C GLY A 37 0.10 -4.70 5.19
N THR A 38 -0.44 -3.99 6.20
CA THR A 38 -0.94 -4.61 7.44
C THR A 38 -2.20 -5.46 7.24
N CYS A 39 -2.95 -5.23 6.17
CA CYS A 39 -4.11 -6.02 5.75
C CYS A 39 -3.94 -6.50 4.30
N ARG A 40 -2.72 -6.93 3.95
CA ARG A 40 -2.35 -7.21 2.57
C ARG A 40 -3.29 -8.19 1.89
N MET A 41 -3.58 -7.93 0.62
CA MET A 41 -4.26 -8.87 -0.24
C MET A 41 -3.30 -9.99 -0.69
N GLY A 42 -3.86 -11.16 -0.99
CA GLY A 42 -3.08 -12.28 -1.51
C GLY A 42 -3.93 -13.37 -2.11
N ALA A 43 -3.27 -14.37 -2.70
CA ALA A 43 -3.88 -15.55 -3.28
C ALA A 43 -4.54 -16.43 -2.21
N SER A 44 -5.46 -17.27 -2.61
CA SER A 44 -6.27 -18.10 -1.68
C SER A 44 -5.45 -19.04 -0.80
N ASP A 45 -4.28 -19.45 -1.27
CA ASP A 45 -3.32 -20.32 -0.59
C ASP A 45 -2.28 -19.55 0.26
N ASP A 46 -2.29 -18.22 0.24
CA ASP A 46 -1.41 -17.40 1.08
C ASP A 46 -2.00 -17.29 2.51
N PRO A 47 -1.36 -17.95 3.52
CA PRO A 47 -1.88 -17.95 4.89
C PRO A 47 -1.75 -16.60 5.59
N LEU A 48 -0.94 -15.67 5.05
CA LEU A 48 -0.74 -14.35 5.63
C LEU A 48 -1.58 -13.26 4.96
N ALA A 49 -2.35 -13.60 3.93
CA ALA A 49 -3.23 -12.63 3.30
C ALA A 49 -4.49 -12.39 4.15
N VAL A 50 -4.75 -11.14 4.49
CA VAL A 50 -5.93 -10.70 5.22
C VAL A 50 -7.12 -10.50 4.29
N CYS A 51 -6.87 -10.00 3.07
CA CYS A 51 -7.89 -9.76 2.07
C CYS A 51 -7.67 -10.63 0.82
N ASP A 52 -8.75 -10.91 0.11
CA ASP A 52 -8.72 -11.52 -1.22
C ASP A 52 -8.53 -10.44 -2.32
N SER A 53 -8.42 -10.87 -3.58
CA SER A 53 -8.28 -9.99 -4.74
C SER A 53 -9.51 -9.10 -5.01
N ARG A 54 -10.63 -9.36 -4.35
CA ARG A 54 -11.82 -8.50 -4.36
C ARG A 54 -11.89 -7.60 -3.11
N LEU A 55 -10.79 -7.48 -2.37
CA LEU A 55 -10.63 -6.64 -1.17
C LEU A 55 -11.54 -7.05 0.00
N ARG A 56 -12.10 -8.27 -0.02
CA ARG A 56 -12.93 -8.80 1.06
C ARG A 56 -12.05 -9.39 2.15
N VAL A 57 -12.36 -9.06 3.40
CA VAL A 57 -11.66 -9.64 4.57
C VAL A 57 -12.00 -11.11 4.69
N ARG A 58 -10.99 -11.96 4.77
CA ARG A 58 -11.15 -13.40 4.92
C ARG A 58 -11.76 -13.75 6.26
N GLY A 59 -12.72 -14.65 6.24
CA GLY A 59 -13.44 -15.09 7.44
C GLY A 59 -14.50 -14.12 7.97
N VAL A 60 -14.65 -12.93 7.37
CA VAL A 60 -15.65 -11.94 7.78
C VAL A 60 -16.54 -11.60 6.60
N ARG A 61 -17.85 -11.80 6.75
CA ARG A 61 -18.83 -11.47 5.71
C ARG A 61 -19.14 -9.96 5.70
N GLY A 62 -19.26 -9.39 4.50
CA GLY A 62 -19.71 -8.01 4.31
C GLY A 62 -18.65 -6.94 4.62
N LEU A 63 -17.40 -7.32 4.89
CA LEU A 63 -16.32 -6.38 5.19
C LEU A 63 -15.27 -6.34 4.07
N ARG A 64 -14.87 -5.12 3.70
CA ARG A 64 -13.75 -4.84 2.79
C ARG A 64 -12.80 -3.83 3.41
N ILE A 65 -11.56 -3.87 2.99
CA ILE A 65 -10.52 -2.89 3.32
C ILE A 65 -10.03 -2.29 2.01
N VAL A 66 -9.97 -0.94 1.95
CA VAL A 66 -9.63 -0.19 0.75
C VAL A 66 -8.75 1.00 1.11
N ASP A 67 -7.55 0.73 1.54
CA ASP A 67 -6.52 1.72 1.86
C ASP A 67 -5.12 1.14 1.60
N ALA A 68 -4.05 1.84 1.96
CA ALA A 68 -2.68 1.37 1.71
C ALA A 68 -2.35 0.05 2.42
N SER A 69 -3.11 -0.36 3.44
CA SER A 69 -2.86 -1.61 4.16
C SER A 69 -3.07 -2.87 3.30
N ILE A 70 -3.87 -2.76 2.21
CA ILE A 70 -4.12 -3.89 1.30
C ILE A 70 -2.94 -4.25 0.40
N PHE A 71 -1.94 -3.38 0.25
CA PHE A 71 -0.85 -3.61 -0.69
C PHE A 71 0.04 -4.77 -0.25
N PRO A 72 0.34 -5.75 -1.13
CA PRO A 72 1.27 -6.83 -0.84
C PRO A 72 2.70 -6.32 -0.59
N THR A 73 3.08 -5.26 -1.30
CA THR A 73 4.37 -4.55 -1.18
C THR A 73 4.14 -3.05 -1.32
N ILE A 74 5.01 -2.24 -0.74
CA ILE A 74 4.98 -0.79 -0.92
C ILE A 74 5.24 -0.47 -2.41
N PRO A 75 4.39 0.35 -3.06
CA PRO A 75 4.67 0.84 -4.39
C PRO A 75 5.93 1.73 -4.39
N SER A 76 6.67 1.75 -5.51
CA SER A 76 7.89 2.56 -5.68
C SER A 76 7.63 4.06 -5.87
N VAL A 77 6.41 4.51 -5.58
CA VAL A 77 5.95 5.91 -5.63
C VAL A 77 5.15 6.23 -4.38
N ASN A 78 4.87 7.51 -4.14
CA ASN A 78 3.95 7.92 -3.07
C ASN A 78 2.60 7.20 -3.23
N PRO A 79 2.11 6.51 -2.19
CA PRO A 79 1.01 5.55 -2.33
C PRO A 79 -0.36 6.18 -2.62
N VAL A 80 -0.54 7.49 -2.49
CA VAL A 80 -1.85 8.15 -2.63
C VAL A 80 -2.52 7.84 -3.97
N GLY A 81 -1.80 7.93 -5.10
CA GLY A 81 -2.34 7.63 -6.42
C GLY A 81 -2.78 6.17 -6.54
N THR A 82 -1.99 5.24 -5.99
CA THR A 82 -2.32 3.82 -5.97
C THR A 82 -3.52 3.52 -5.07
N VAL A 83 -3.64 4.21 -3.92
CA VAL A 83 -4.82 4.10 -3.04
C VAL A 83 -6.08 4.61 -3.75
N MET A 84 -6.00 5.73 -4.46
CA MET A 84 -7.14 6.25 -5.24
C MET A 84 -7.58 5.27 -6.33
N ALA A 85 -6.64 4.68 -7.07
CA ALA A 85 -6.94 3.67 -8.08
C ALA A 85 -7.56 2.40 -7.46
N ALA A 86 -7.08 1.97 -6.29
CA ALA A 86 -7.67 0.86 -5.54
C ALA A 86 -9.10 1.17 -5.08
N ALA A 87 -9.37 2.40 -4.63
CA ALA A 87 -10.70 2.85 -4.22
C ALA A 87 -11.69 2.90 -5.40
N GLU A 88 -11.25 3.36 -6.56
CA GLU A 88 -12.05 3.35 -7.80
C GLU A 88 -12.42 1.91 -8.16
N ARG A 89 -11.44 1.01 -8.21
CA ARG A 89 -11.70 -0.41 -8.48
C ARG A 89 -12.58 -1.06 -7.43
N ALA A 90 -12.42 -0.73 -6.15
CA ALA A 90 -13.27 -1.24 -5.08
C ALA A 90 -14.73 -0.85 -5.26
N SER A 91 -15.00 0.36 -5.74
CA SER A 91 -16.36 0.85 -6.04
C SER A 91 -17.03 -0.04 -7.09
N ASP A 92 -16.32 -0.42 -8.14
CA ASP A 92 -16.84 -1.33 -9.16
C ASP A 92 -17.10 -2.73 -8.60
N LEU A 93 -16.15 -3.27 -7.82
CA LEU A 93 -16.30 -4.58 -7.18
C LEU A 93 -17.51 -4.65 -6.24
N ILE A 94 -17.80 -3.55 -5.52
CA ILE A 94 -18.98 -3.45 -4.65
C ILE A 94 -20.26 -3.44 -5.48
N ARG A 95 -20.31 -2.67 -6.57
CA ARG A 95 -21.47 -2.65 -7.48
C ARG A 95 -21.71 -4.01 -8.13
N GLU A 96 -20.65 -4.68 -8.61
CA GLU A 96 -20.72 -6.03 -9.17
C GLU A 96 -21.37 -7.01 -8.17
N ASP A 97 -20.90 -7.02 -6.92
CA ASP A 97 -21.40 -7.93 -5.90
C ASP A 97 -22.85 -7.60 -5.48
N ALA A 98 -23.24 -6.32 -5.48
CA ALA A 98 -24.62 -5.88 -5.19
C ALA A 98 -25.61 -6.35 -6.26
N VAL A 99 -25.21 -6.42 -7.53
CA VAL A 99 -26.04 -6.91 -8.63
C VAL A 99 -26.21 -8.43 -8.55
N VAL A 100 -25.19 -9.16 -8.11
CA VAL A 100 -25.21 -10.64 -8.01
C VAL A 100 -26.02 -11.12 -6.80
N GLN A 101 -26.18 -10.30 -5.76
CA GLN A 101 -27.07 -10.55 -4.61
C GLN A 101 -28.35 -9.70 -4.73
N PRO A 102 -29.40 -10.15 -5.46
CA PRO A 102 -30.69 -9.48 -5.38
C PRO A 102 -31.16 -9.56 -3.93
N SER A 103 -31.37 -8.43 -3.35
CA SER A 103 -31.84 -8.16 -1.99
C SER A 103 -32.46 -9.36 -1.28
N ALA A 104 -31.77 -9.92 -0.29
CA ALA A 104 -32.47 -10.55 0.81
C ALA A 104 -33.24 -9.41 1.51
N SER A 105 -34.43 -9.15 0.99
CA SER A 105 -35.38 -8.20 1.55
C SER A 105 -35.72 -8.62 2.97
N SER A 106 -35.60 -7.67 3.88
CA SER A 106 -36.26 -7.62 5.16
C SER A 106 -35.90 -8.67 6.22
N VAL A 107 -34.86 -8.40 6.99
CA VAL A 107 -34.83 -8.85 8.39
C VAL A 107 -34.42 -7.67 9.28
N TRP A 108 -35.27 -6.67 9.35
CA TRP A 108 -35.36 -5.74 10.48
C TRP A 108 -36.86 -5.46 10.69
N SER A 109 -37.52 -6.32 11.41
CA SER A 109 -38.81 -6.06 12.10
C SER A 109 -38.64 -6.46 13.55
#